data_e84bdba40385d360db9ec1420b40c59c
#
_entry.id   e84bdba40385d360db9ec1420b40c59c
#
_cell.length_a   1.000
_cell.length_b   1.000
_cell.length_c   1.000
_cell.angle_alpha   90.00
_cell.angle_beta   90.00
_cell.angle_gamma   90.00
#
_symmetry.space_group_name_H-M   'P 1'
#
loop_
_entity.id
_entity.type
_entity.pdbx_description
1 polymer ?
#
loop_
_entity_poly.entity_id
_entity_poly.type
_entity_poly.pdbx_seq_one_letter_code
_entity_poly.pdbx_strand_id
1 'polypeptide(L)'
;CLGRERVFEYFSRKYGIPMLHFRLNYAIEMRYGVLLEIAQAVRQRQPIDLRMGQVNVIWQGDASEMAIRSLLHCQSPPKILNVTGPESIPVRWLAREFGRRFKVEPIFENEEEDSALLSNASEAHRLFGYPRVSLRQMIEWTVKWLETGGVTYNKPTHFQEREGEF
;
A
#
# COMPACT_ATOMS: atom_id res chain seq x y z
N CYS A 1 -4.10 8.35 -13.86
CA CYS A 1 -4.48 9.06 -12.61
C CYS A 1 -4.33 10.58 -12.75
N LEU A 2 -3.22 11.12 -13.26
CA LEU A 2 -2.98 12.57 -13.34
C LEU A 2 -4.07 13.32 -14.12
N GLY A 3 -4.51 12.80 -15.29
CA GLY A 3 -5.58 13.41 -16.08
C GLY A 3 -6.89 13.56 -15.31
N ARG A 4 -7.25 12.53 -14.52
CA ARG A 4 -8.44 12.58 -13.66
C ARG A 4 -8.35 13.68 -12.61
N GLU A 5 -7.21 13.83 -11.93
CA GLU A 5 -7.01 14.91 -10.95
C GLU A 5 -7.11 16.29 -11.58
N ARG A 6 -6.55 16.47 -12.80
CA ARG A 6 -6.64 17.76 -13.52
C ARG A 6 -8.08 18.12 -13.90
N VAL A 7 -8.88 17.13 -14.32
CA VAL A 7 -10.31 17.36 -14.59
C VAL A 7 -11.05 17.80 -13.34
N PHE A 8 -10.85 17.10 -12.23
CA PHE A 8 -11.49 17.47 -10.96
C PHE A 8 -11.01 18.82 -10.43
N GLU A 9 -9.73 19.12 -10.55
CA GLU A 9 -9.19 20.44 -10.17
C GLU A 9 -9.85 21.58 -10.99
N TYR A 10 -9.97 21.40 -12.31
CA TYR A 10 -10.64 22.37 -13.18
C TYR A 10 -12.08 22.64 -12.73
N PHE A 11 -12.87 21.58 -12.50
CA PHE A 11 -14.27 21.75 -12.10
C PHE A 11 -14.41 22.30 -10.68
N SER A 12 -13.53 21.91 -9.76
CA SER A 12 -13.47 22.49 -8.41
C SER A 12 -13.28 24.02 -8.49
N ARG A 13 -12.27 24.47 -9.23
CA ARG A 13 -12.01 25.91 -9.39
C ARG A 13 -13.14 26.65 -10.10
N LYS A 14 -13.67 26.07 -11.18
CA LYS A 14 -14.70 26.69 -12.00
C LYS A 14 -16.04 26.88 -11.25
N TYR A 15 -16.41 25.95 -10.42
CA TYR A 15 -17.72 25.95 -9.75
C TYR A 15 -17.64 26.09 -8.21
N GLY A 16 -16.46 26.31 -7.67
CA GLY A 16 -16.27 26.44 -6.23
C GLY A 16 -16.56 25.16 -5.45
N ILE A 17 -16.44 23.98 -6.08
CA ILE A 17 -16.79 22.69 -5.45
C ILE A 17 -15.65 22.27 -4.53
N PRO A 18 -15.86 22.13 -3.21
CA PRO A 18 -14.83 21.62 -2.31
C PRO A 18 -14.51 20.17 -2.63
N MET A 19 -13.23 19.87 -2.85
CA MET A 19 -12.72 18.52 -3.17
C MET A 19 -11.44 18.24 -2.42
N LEU A 20 -11.08 16.94 -2.37
CA LEU A 20 -9.79 16.45 -1.89
C LEU A 20 -9.34 15.29 -2.78
N HIS A 21 -8.10 15.35 -3.25
CA HIS A 21 -7.47 14.23 -3.96
C HIS A 21 -6.86 13.28 -2.95
N PHE A 22 -7.56 12.19 -2.65
CA PHE A 22 -7.13 11.14 -1.74
C PHE A 22 -6.24 10.15 -2.52
N ARG A 23 -4.93 10.29 -2.37
CA ARG A 23 -3.93 9.44 -3.03
C ARG A 23 -3.54 8.31 -2.09
N LEU A 24 -4.21 7.18 -2.24
CA LEU A 24 -3.95 5.97 -1.48
C LEU A 24 -2.80 5.17 -2.09
N ASN A 25 -1.85 4.74 -1.26
CA ASN A 25 -0.79 3.83 -1.65
C ASN A 25 -0.85 2.55 -0.81
N TYR A 26 -0.88 1.40 -1.49
CA TYR A 26 -0.87 0.02 -0.98
C TYR A 26 -1.70 -0.22 0.28
N ALA A 27 -3.02 -0.09 0.13
CA ALA A 27 -3.96 -0.53 1.16
C ALA A 27 -3.98 -2.07 1.23
N ILE A 28 -3.80 -2.60 2.44
CA ILE A 28 -3.70 -4.03 2.71
C ILE A 28 -4.98 -4.55 3.33
N GLU A 29 -5.46 -5.66 2.80
CA GLU A 29 -6.48 -6.49 3.43
C GLU A 29 -6.13 -7.99 3.26
N MET A 30 -6.84 -8.90 3.92
CA MET A 30 -6.40 -10.31 4.00
C MET A 30 -6.50 -11.07 2.67
N ARG A 31 -7.35 -10.63 1.74
CA ARG A 31 -7.61 -11.31 0.46
C ARG A 31 -6.80 -10.74 -0.70
N TYR A 32 -6.17 -9.56 -0.48
CA TYR A 32 -5.46 -8.81 -1.52
C TYR A 32 -4.43 -7.85 -0.92
N GLY A 33 -3.34 -7.61 -1.61
CA GLY A 33 -2.34 -6.60 -1.27
C GLY A 33 -0.91 -7.14 -1.29
N VAL A 34 0.04 -6.22 -1.24
CA VAL A 34 1.48 -6.53 -1.36
C VAL A 34 1.95 -7.55 -0.33
N LEU A 35 1.49 -7.44 0.93
CA LEU A 35 1.87 -8.39 1.98
C LEU A 35 1.42 -9.81 1.65
N LEU A 36 0.18 -9.96 1.16
CA LEU A 36 -0.35 -11.25 0.76
C LEU A 36 0.44 -11.83 -0.42
N GLU A 37 0.73 -11.03 -1.44
CA GLU A 37 1.46 -11.47 -2.64
C GLU A 37 2.86 -11.97 -2.28
N ILE A 38 3.62 -11.20 -1.49
CA ILE A 38 4.95 -11.62 -1.02
C ILE A 38 4.86 -12.89 -0.14
N ALA A 39 3.89 -12.95 0.78
CA ALA A 39 3.70 -14.11 1.64
C ALA A 39 3.36 -15.39 0.85
N GLN A 40 2.52 -15.27 -0.18
CA GLN A 40 2.18 -16.38 -1.09
C GLN A 40 3.42 -16.82 -1.90
N ALA A 41 4.18 -15.90 -2.47
CA ALA A 41 5.40 -16.21 -3.20
C ALA A 41 6.39 -16.98 -2.31
N VAL A 42 6.65 -16.53 -1.08
CA VAL A 42 7.50 -17.23 -0.12
C VAL A 42 6.98 -18.64 0.16
N ARG A 43 5.68 -18.78 0.51
CA ARG A 43 5.07 -20.07 0.86
C ARG A 43 5.11 -21.06 -0.29
N GLN A 44 4.96 -20.58 -1.54
CA GLN A 44 4.95 -21.38 -2.77
C GLN A 44 6.36 -21.56 -3.37
N ARG A 45 7.39 -21.04 -2.73
CA ARG A 45 8.78 -21.03 -3.21
C ARG A 45 8.93 -20.43 -4.61
N GLN A 46 8.17 -19.39 -4.88
CA GLN A 46 8.29 -18.59 -6.10
C GLN A 46 9.31 -17.47 -5.89
N PRO A 47 10.07 -17.09 -6.93
CA PRO A 47 11.02 -15.99 -6.85
C PRO A 47 10.28 -14.66 -6.63
N ILE A 48 10.91 -13.78 -5.86
CA ILE A 48 10.43 -12.42 -5.58
C ILE A 48 11.37 -11.44 -6.26
N ASP A 49 10.84 -10.65 -7.17
CA ASP A 49 11.59 -9.60 -7.86
C ASP A 49 11.90 -8.45 -6.88
N LEU A 50 13.18 -8.13 -6.72
CA LEU A 50 13.64 -7.12 -5.79
C LEU A 50 13.81 -5.73 -6.40
N ARG A 51 13.62 -5.54 -7.70
CA ARG A 51 13.79 -4.23 -8.35
C ARG A 51 12.96 -3.12 -7.66
N MET A 52 11.75 -3.43 -7.20
CA MET A 52 11.00 -2.57 -6.26
C MET A 52 11.42 -2.89 -4.82
N GLY A 53 12.58 -2.38 -4.39
CA GLY A 53 13.20 -2.75 -3.13
C GLY A 53 12.46 -2.30 -1.86
N GLN A 54 11.55 -1.34 -1.97
CA GLN A 54 10.86 -0.73 -0.83
C GLN A 54 9.36 -0.56 -1.10
N VAL A 55 8.56 -0.75 -0.07
CA VAL A 55 7.11 -0.45 -0.10
C VAL A 55 6.69 0.26 1.18
N ASN A 56 5.62 1.05 1.13
CA ASN A 56 4.90 1.47 2.32
C ASN A 56 3.42 1.09 2.22
N VAL A 57 2.87 0.58 3.31
CA VAL A 57 1.55 -0.05 3.34
C VAL A 57 0.70 0.48 4.49
N ILE A 58 -0.61 0.47 4.32
CA ILE A 58 -1.58 0.82 5.35
C ILE A 58 -2.69 -0.25 5.41
N TRP A 59 -3.20 -0.54 6.61
CA TRP A 59 -4.39 -1.36 6.75
C TRP A 59 -5.59 -0.66 6.11
N GLN A 60 -6.37 -1.40 5.33
CA GLN A 60 -7.51 -0.83 4.59
C GLN A 60 -8.56 -0.19 5.51
N GLY A 61 -8.78 -0.74 6.70
CA GLY A 61 -9.70 -0.15 7.69
C GLY A 61 -9.24 1.23 8.14
N ASP A 62 -7.94 1.41 8.42
CA ASP A 62 -7.37 2.71 8.78
C ASP A 62 -7.44 3.70 7.61
N ALA A 63 -7.14 3.25 6.39
CA ALA A 63 -7.29 4.07 5.20
C ALA A 63 -8.74 4.52 4.98
N SER A 64 -9.71 3.64 5.21
CA SER A 64 -11.14 3.95 5.10
C SER A 64 -11.59 4.97 6.16
N GLU A 65 -11.11 4.84 7.40
CA GLU A 65 -11.34 5.84 8.45
C GLU A 65 -10.78 7.21 8.04
N MET A 66 -9.54 7.25 7.56
CA MET A 66 -8.92 8.49 7.07
C MET A 66 -9.69 9.09 5.89
N ALA A 67 -10.21 8.26 4.97
CA ALA A 67 -11.01 8.73 3.84
C ALA A 67 -12.29 9.42 4.30
N ILE A 68 -13.03 8.86 5.27
CA ILE A 68 -14.23 9.47 5.83
C ILE A 68 -13.89 10.79 6.53
N ARG A 69 -12.86 10.80 7.37
CA ARG A 69 -12.42 12.01 8.09
C ARG A 69 -11.91 13.10 7.14
N SER A 70 -11.36 12.74 5.98
CA SER A 70 -10.84 13.68 4.99
C SER A 70 -11.91 14.55 4.34
N LEU A 71 -13.20 14.16 4.41
CA LEU A 71 -14.31 14.97 3.92
C LEU A 71 -14.38 16.36 4.59
N LEU A 72 -13.92 16.47 5.83
CA LEU A 72 -13.86 17.74 6.57
C LEU A 72 -12.70 18.66 6.09
N HIS A 73 -11.86 18.17 5.23
CA HIS A 73 -10.69 18.88 4.69
C HIS A 73 -10.79 19.17 3.19
N CYS A 74 -11.97 18.95 2.61
CA CYS A 74 -12.24 19.35 1.22
C CYS A 74 -12.20 20.85 1.08
N GLN A 75 -11.59 21.33 -0.01
CA GLN A 75 -11.47 22.77 -0.33
C GLN A 75 -11.44 23.00 -1.84
N SER A 76 -11.58 24.24 -2.26
CA SER A 76 -11.36 24.67 -3.66
C SER A 76 -10.26 25.73 -3.71
N PRO A 77 -9.17 25.50 -4.45
CA PRO A 77 -8.81 24.30 -5.23
C PRO A 77 -8.60 23.06 -4.35
N PRO A 78 -8.69 21.84 -4.95
CA PRO A 78 -8.60 20.60 -4.19
C PRO A 78 -7.31 20.48 -3.39
N LYS A 79 -7.44 20.03 -2.14
CA LYS A 79 -6.30 19.58 -1.35
C LYS A 79 -5.81 18.22 -1.85
N ILE A 80 -4.49 18.03 -1.92
CA ILE A 80 -3.88 16.73 -2.17
C ILE A 80 -3.50 16.10 -0.84
N LEU A 81 -3.86 14.84 -0.64
CA LEU A 81 -3.57 14.09 0.57
C LEU A 81 -3.07 12.68 0.20
N ASN A 82 -1.80 12.43 0.43
CA ASN A 82 -1.25 11.09 0.32
C ASN A 82 -1.56 10.30 1.59
N VAL A 83 -1.98 9.04 1.43
CA VAL A 83 -2.36 8.16 2.54
C VAL A 83 -1.68 6.81 2.39
N THR A 84 -0.87 6.45 3.37
CA THR A 84 -0.20 5.16 3.53
C THR A 84 0.31 5.03 4.96
N GLY A 85 0.95 3.91 5.30
CA GLY A 85 1.66 3.74 6.57
C GLY A 85 2.96 4.55 6.64
N PRO A 86 3.49 4.74 7.84
CA PRO A 86 4.68 5.57 8.06
C PRO A 86 6.00 4.89 7.69
N GLU A 87 6.03 3.56 7.67
CA GLU A 87 7.27 2.81 7.47
C GLU A 87 7.60 2.66 5.98
N SER A 88 8.87 2.84 5.62
CA SER A 88 9.45 2.32 4.39
C SER A 88 9.99 0.91 4.67
N ILE A 89 9.41 -0.08 4.04
CA ILE A 89 9.62 -1.50 4.36
C ILE A 89 10.43 -2.14 3.24
N PRO A 90 11.66 -2.65 3.52
CA PRO A 90 12.42 -3.41 2.54
C PRO A 90 11.69 -4.70 2.16
N VAL A 91 11.46 -4.93 0.86
CA VAL A 91 10.80 -6.14 0.34
C VAL A 91 11.56 -7.40 0.74
N ARG A 92 12.88 -7.36 0.67
CA ARG A 92 13.77 -8.45 1.12
C ARG A 92 13.57 -8.80 2.59
N TRP A 93 13.48 -7.79 3.46
CA TRP A 93 13.22 -8.01 4.89
C TRP A 93 11.85 -8.64 5.11
N LEU A 94 10.83 -8.12 4.43
CA LEU A 94 9.45 -8.60 4.54
C LEU A 94 9.35 -10.07 4.11
N ALA A 95 9.99 -10.44 2.99
CA ALA A 95 10.05 -11.81 2.51
C ALA A 95 10.74 -12.75 3.52
N ARG A 96 11.85 -12.32 4.11
CA ARG A 96 12.55 -13.07 5.18
C ARG A 96 11.70 -13.24 6.43
N GLU A 97 10.94 -12.21 6.80
CA GLU A 97 10.03 -12.27 7.94
C GLU A 97 8.89 -13.29 7.72
N PHE A 98 8.32 -13.35 6.50
CA PHE A 98 7.38 -14.42 6.12
C PHE A 98 8.08 -15.79 6.07
N GLY A 99 9.29 -15.85 5.50
CA GLY A 99 10.08 -17.08 5.45
C GLY A 99 10.31 -17.69 6.81
N ARG A 100 10.70 -16.88 7.78
CA ARG A 100 10.87 -17.28 9.17
C ARG A 100 9.59 -17.89 9.77
N ARG A 101 8.43 -17.31 9.48
CA ARG A 101 7.12 -17.77 9.99
C ARG A 101 6.66 -19.06 9.32
N PHE A 102 6.84 -19.17 8.00
CA PHE A 102 6.48 -20.39 7.25
C PHE A 102 7.56 -21.47 7.28
N LYS A 103 8.74 -21.20 7.84
CA LYS A 103 9.91 -22.09 7.82
C LYS A 103 10.35 -22.44 6.39
N VAL A 104 10.32 -21.44 5.52
CA VAL A 104 10.70 -21.54 4.10
C VAL A 104 11.71 -20.45 3.79
N GLU A 105 12.81 -20.80 3.13
CA GLU A 105 13.78 -19.80 2.67
C GLU A 105 13.23 -19.09 1.43
N PRO A 106 13.12 -17.75 1.43
CA PRO A 106 12.67 -16.99 0.27
C PRO A 106 13.66 -17.10 -0.89
N ILE A 107 13.14 -17.14 -2.10
CA ILE A 107 13.92 -17.08 -3.33
C ILE A 107 13.82 -15.65 -3.88
N PHE A 108 14.96 -15.05 -4.20
CA PHE A 108 15.03 -13.71 -4.75
C PHE A 108 15.55 -13.72 -6.19
N GLU A 109 15.04 -12.81 -6.99
CA GLU A 109 15.56 -12.50 -8.31
C GLU A 109 15.80 -10.99 -8.43
N ASN A 110 16.76 -10.62 -9.28
CA ASN A 110 17.23 -9.26 -9.46
C ASN A 110 17.81 -8.63 -8.18
N GLU A 111 18.27 -7.38 -8.29
CA GLU A 111 18.77 -6.57 -7.19
C GLU A 111 17.88 -5.36 -6.97
N GLU A 112 17.93 -4.80 -5.76
CA GLU A 112 17.21 -3.57 -5.44
C GLU A 112 17.74 -2.41 -6.30
N GLU A 113 16.83 -1.69 -6.93
CA GLU A 113 17.16 -0.45 -7.65
C GLU A 113 17.16 0.77 -6.73
N ASP A 114 17.80 1.86 -7.17
CA ASP A 114 17.97 3.10 -6.39
C ASP A 114 16.67 3.89 -6.16
N SER A 115 15.57 3.48 -6.76
CA SER A 115 14.27 4.16 -6.64
C SER A 115 13.13 3.19 -6.32
N ALA A 116 12.10 3.69 -5.61
CA ALA A 116 10.90 2.94 -5.28
C ALA A 116 9.67 3.85 -5.30
N LEU A 117 8.49 3.26 -5.55
CA LEU A 117 7.21 3.96 -5.49
C LEU A 117 6.75 4.09 -4.03
N LEU A 118 7.17 5.16 -3.38
CA LEU A 118 6.81 5.49 -2.00
C LEU A 118 5.94 6.75 -1.96
N SER A 119 5.03 6.81 -1.01
CA SER A 119 4.22 8.00 -0.73
C SER A 119 4.59 8.62 0.61
N ASN A 120 4.76 9.93 0.64
CA ASN A 120 4.91 10.67 1.89
C ASN A 120 3.51 11.02 2.44
N ALA A 121 3.10 10.36 3.53
CA ALA A 121 1.81 10.54 4.19
C ALA A 121 1.89 11.44 5.45
N SER A 122 2.97 12.22 5.64
CA SER A 122 3.18 13.03 6.83
C SER A 122 2.00 13.97 7.11
N GLU A 123 1.39 14.54 6.07
CA GLU A 123 0.23 15.43 6.23
C GLU A 123 -1.01 14.66 6.73
N ALA A 124 -1.25 13.44 6.23
CA ALA A 124 -2.34 12.60 6.71
C ALA A 124 -2.12 12.22 8.19
N HIS A 125 -0.89 11.87 8.56
CA HIS A 125 -0.54 11.55 9.95
C HIS A 125 -0.68 12.77 10.87
N ARG A 126 -0.36 13.97 10.40
CA ARG A 126 -0.57 15.21 11.15
C ARG A 126 -2.05 15.51 11.38
N LEU A 127 -2.92 15.22 10.39
CA LEU A 127 -4.36 15.50 10.48
C LEU A 127 -5.12 14.44 11.27
N PHE A 128 -4.76 13.17 11.14
CA PHE A 128 -5.56 12.05 11.62
C PHE A 128 -4.87 11.18 12.66
N GLY A 129 -3.58 11.39 12.89
CA GLY A 129 -2.73 10.48 13.66
C GLY A 129 -2.19 9.33 12.81
N TYR A 130 -1.33 8.50 13.41
CA TYR A 130 -0.82 7.31 12.76
C TYR A 130 -1.89 6.22 12.63
N PRO A 131 -1.76 5.32 11.60
CA PRO A 131 -2.59 4.13 11.51
C PRO A 131 -2.56 3.31 12.80
N ARG A 132 -3.70 2.72 13.18
CA ARG A 132 -3.83 1.93 14.41
C ARG A 132 -3.28 0.52 14.26
N VAL A 133 -3.41 -0.04 13.07
CA VAL A 133 -2.93 -1.39 12.78
C VAL A 133 -1.45 -1.33 12.38
N SER A 134 -0.61 -1.93 13.19
CA SER A 134 0.83 -1.97 12.96
C SER A 134 1.20 -2.94 11.83
N LEU A 135 2.38 -2.73 11.20
CA LEU A 135 2.95 -3.66 10.24
C LEU A 135 3.03 -5.09 10.81
N ARG A 136 3.44 -5.23 12.06
CA ARG A 136 3.52 -6.53 12.74
C ARG A 136 2.17 -7.24 12.75
N GLN A 137 1.08 -6.55 13.10
CA GLN A 137 -0.26 -7.12 13.09
C GLN A 137 -0.69 -7.55 11.68
N MET A 138 -0.43 -6.72 10.66
CA MET A 138 -0.73 -7.07 9.28
C MET A 138 0.01 -8.34 8.83
N ILE A 139 1.29 -8.48 9.17
CA ILE A 139 2.09 -9.68 8.89
C ILE A 139 1.49 -10.90 9.62
N GLU A 140 1.18 -10.78 10.91
CA GLU A 140 0.61 -11.86 11.70
C GLU A 140 -0.74 -12.34 11.14
N TRP A 141 -1.61 -11.41 10.77
CA TRP A 141 -2.90 -11.72 10.17
C TRP A 141 -2.76 -12.38 8.79
N THR A 142 -1.84 -11.88 7.95
CA THR A 142 -1.57 -12.47 6.63
C THR A 142 -1.09 -13.93 6.75
N VAL A 143 -0.18 -14.20 7.67
CA VAL A 143 0.31 -15.57 7.92
C VAL A 143 -0.83 -16.47 8.36
N LYS A 144 -1.59 -16.05 9.38
CA LYS A 144 -2.72 -16.84 9.89
C LYS A 144 -3.78 -17.07 8.82
N TRP A 145 -4.09 -16.05 8.01
CA TRP A 145 -5.05 -16.17 6.91
C TRP A 145 -4.66 -17.24 5.90
N LEU A 146 -3.39 -17.25 5.50
CA LEU A 146 -2.87 -18.28 4.59
C LEU A 146 -2.79 -19.66 5.22
N GLU A 147 -2.43 -19.77 6.50
CA GLU A 147 -2.38 -21.06 7.21
C GLU A 147 -3.75 -21.71 7.37
N THR A 148 -4.78 -20.90 7.57
CA THR A 148 -6.17 -21.39 7.73
C THR A 148 -6.90 -21.58 6.40
N GLY A 149 -6.23 -21.39 5.25
CA GLY A 149 -6.83 -21.55 3.93
C GLY A 149 -7.79 -20.43 3.57
N GLY A 150 -7.55 -19.22 4.05
CA GLY A 150 -8.38 -18.06 3.76
C GLY A 150 -8.47 -17.77 2.26
N VAL A 151 -9.66 -17.37 1.80
CA VAL A 151 -9.93 -17.05 0.40
C VAL A 151 -9.12 -15.83 -0.05
N THR A 152 -8.56 -15.87 -1.26
CA THR A 152 -7.83 -14.77 -1.87
C THR A 152 -8.43 -14.41 -3.23
N TYR A 153 -8.24 -13.15 -3.66
CA TYR A 153 -8.75 -12.72 -4.97
C TYR A 153 -7.89 -13.19 -6.15
N ASN A 154 -6.70 -13.71 -5.88
CA ASN A 154 -5.73 -14.16 -6.91
C ASN A 154 -5.46 -13.08 -7.98
N LYS A 155 -5.44 -11.83 -7.57
CA LYS A 155 -5.09 -10.69 -8.43
C LYS A 155 -3.68 -10.23 -8.10
N PRO A 156 -2.82 -10.02 -9.12
CA PRO A 156 -1.52 -9.38 -8.90
C PRO A 156 -1.73 -7.94 -8.45
N THR A 157 -0.84 -7.45 -7.60
CA THR A 157 -0.85 -6.05 -7.15
C THR A 157 -0.09 -5.14 -8.09
N HIS A 158 0.73 -5.71 -8.95
CA HIS A 158 1.68 -5.00 -9.82
C HIS A 158 2.63 -4.09 -9.04
N PHE A 159 2.94 -4.43 -7.78
CA PHE A 159 3.80 -3.57 -6.95
C PHE A 159 5.24 -3.48 -7.48
N GLN A 160 5.67 -4.44 -8.30
CA GLN A 160 6.96 -4.44 -8.97
C GLN A 160 6.99 -3.52 -10.21
N GLU A 161 5.80 -3.08 -10.68
CA GLU A 161 5.67 -2.26 -11.89
C GLU A 161 6.34 -0.90 -11.71
N ARG A 162 7.15 -0.48 -12.68
CA ARG A 162 7.95 0.74 -12.65
C ARG A 162 7.70 1.68 -13.84
N GLU A 163 7.12 1.18 -14.92
CA GLU A 163 6.94 1.90 -16.19
C GLU A 163 5.53 2.50 -16.33
N GLY A 164 4.64 2.23 -15.36
CA GLY A 164 3.27 2.76 -15.32
C GLY A 164 2.26 1.92 -16.09
N GLU A 165 2.58 0.68 -16.40
CA GLU A 165 1.67 -0.31 -16.99
C GLU A 165 0.93 -1.08 -15.89
N PHE A 166 -0.31 -0.64 -15.57
CA PHE A 166 -1.13 -1.22 -14.50
C PHE A 166 -2.38 -1.91 -15.02
#